data_f08f8c7a851380295a3c4d0b55e58955
#
_entry.id   f08f8c7a851380295a3c4d0b55e58955
#
_cell.length_a   1.000
_cell.length_b   1.000
_cell.length_c   1.000
_cell.angle_alpha   90.00
_cell.angle_beta   90.00
_cell.angle_gamma   90.00
#
_symmetry.space_group_name_H-M   'P 1'
#
loop_
_entity.id
_entity.type
_entity.pdbx_description
1 polymer ?
#
loop_
_entity_poly.entity_id
_entity_poly.type
_entity_poly.pdbx_seq_one_letter_code
_entity_poly.pdbx_strand_id
1 'polypeptide(L)'
;DLKPFYELMAHTGVTKVFHAARQDIEIMYSEAGLIPAPIFDTQVAASVCGYGDSVSYVNLVKDITGHDIDKSSRFTDWSRRPLTDKQLVYALGDVTHLRDVYRHLRSKLDATGRTSWLSEEMA
;
A
#
# COMPACT_ATOMS: atom_id res chain seq x y z
N ASP A 1 17.92 -8.24 -9.50
CA ASP A 1 18.50 -8.14 -8.17
C ASP A 1 17.60 -7.32 -7.25
N LEU A 2 17.07 -7.93 -6.18
CA LEU A 2 16.16 -7.31 -5.22
C LEU A 2 16.88 -6.72 -4.00
N LYS A 3 18.20 -6.78 -3.94
CA LYS A 3 18.95 -6.29 -2.79
C LYS A 3 18.65 -4.83 -2.44
N PRO A 4 18.63 -3.87 -3.40
CA PRO A 4 18.28 -2.48 -3.08
C PRO A 4 16.85 -2.35 -2.53
N PHE A 5 15.91 -3.16 -3.02
CA PHE A 5 14.54 -3.17 -2.53
C PHE A 5 14.49 -3.60 -1.06
N TYR A 6 15.19 -4.69 -0.71
CA TYR A 6 15.20 -5.18 0.68
C TYR A 6 15.93 -4.22 1.62
N GLU A 7 16.98 -3.57 1.16
CA GLU A 7 17.66 -2.52 1.95
C GLU A 7 16.72 -1.37 2.27
N LEU A 8 15.91 -0.94 1.30
CA LEU A 8 14.90 0.10 1.51
C LEU A 8 13.83 -0.38 2.51
N MET A 9 13.37 -1.61 2.38
CA MET A 9 12.35 -2.17 3.29
C MET A 9 12.85 -2.21 4.73
N ALA A 10 14.13 -2.45 4.94
CA ALA A 10 14.74 -2.49 6.28
C ALA A 10 15.09 -1.10 6.84
N HIS A 11 15.04 -0.05 6.04
CA HIS A 11 15.43 1.30 6.45
C HIS A 11 14.39 1.90 7.39
N THR A 12 14.72 2.05 8.66
CA THR A 12 13.79 2.51 9.69
C THR A 12 13.39 3.98 9.59
N GLY A 13 14.15 4.78 8.83
CA GLY A 13 13.84 6.18 8.58
C GLY A 13 12.80 6.43 7.49
N VAL A 14 12.33 5.37 6.82
CA VAL A 14 11.38 5.46 5.72
C VAL A 14 10.15 4.62 6.02
N THR A 15 8.98 5.26 6.07
CA THR A 15 7.71 4.57 6.25
C THR A 15 7.31 3.87 4.93
N LYS A 16 7.00 2.59 5.02
CA LYS A 16 6.56 1.79 3.87
C LYS A 16 5.05 1.72 3.88
N VAL A 17 4.42 2.21 2.81
CA VAL A 17 2.96 2.25 2.68
C VAL A 17 2.50 1.09 1.81
N PHE A 18 1.58 0.30 2.36
CA PHE A 18 0.98 -0.86 1.67
C PHE A 18 -0.53 -0.80 1.80
N HIS A 19 -1.20 -1.64 1.00
CA HIS A 19 -2.61 -1.95 1.22
C HIS A 19 -2.75 -3.46 1.38
N ALA A 20 -3.26 -3.91 2.54
CA ALA A 20 -3.38 -5.32 2.88
C ALA A 20 -2.02 -6.05 2.79
N ALA A 21 -1.06 -5.59 3.56
CA ALA A 21 0.35 -5.95 3.43
C ALA A 21 0.71 -7.36 3.92
N ARG A 22 -0.20 -8.08 4.56
CA ARG A 22 0.13 -9.35 5.24
C ARG A 22 0.85 -10.35 4.33
N GLN A 23 0.32 -10.56 3.13
CA GLN A 23 0.92 -11.49 2.17
C GLN A 23 2.28 -11.01 1.67
N ASP A 24 2.41 -9.72 1.42
CA ASP A 24 3.67 -9.11 0.99
C ASP A 24 4.76 -9.29 2.04
N ILE A 25 4.41 -9.11 3.31
CA ILE A 25 5.33 -9.30 4.44
C ILE A 25 5.74 -10.77 4.55
N GLU A 26 4.80 -11.69 4.40
CA GLU A 26 5.10 -13.12 4.43
C GLU A 26 6.11 -13.52 3.34
N ILE A 27 5.96 -12.97 2.13
CA ILE A 27 6.89 -13.22 1.03
C ILE A 27 8.28 -12.67 1.36
N MET A 28 8.38 -11.44 1.86
CA MET A 28 9.67 -10.84 2.22
C MET A 28 10.37 -11.61 3.32
N TYR A 29 9.61 -12.07 4.31
CA TYR A 29 10.18 -12.88 5.38
C TYR A 29 10.68 -14.24 4.87
N SER A 30 9.90 -14.87 4.00
CA SER A 30 10.26 -16.18 3.43
C SER A 30 11.52 -16.10 2.55
N GLU A 31 11.66 -15.05 1.74
CA GLU A 31 12.78 -14.92 0.80
C GLU A 31 14.03 -14.28 1.39
N ALA A 32 13.86 -13.31 2.29
CA ALA A 32 14.97 -12.50 2.78
C ALA A 32 15.11 -12.48 4.31
N GLY A 33 14.21 -13.16 5.04
CA GLY A 33 14.20 -13.11 6.51
C GLY A 33 13.91 -11.73 7.08
N LEU A 34 13.22 -10.89 6.30
CA LEU A 34 13.04 -9.48 6.57
C LEU A 34 11.57 -9.15 6.83
N ILE A 35 11.31 -8.37 7.88
CA ILE A 35 10.01 -7.76 8.12
C ILE A 35 10.19 -6.25 7.96
N PRO A 36 9.55 -5.61 6.95
CA PRO A 36 9.72 -4.16 6.74
C PRO A 36 9.15 -3.37 7.93
N ALA A 37 9.84 -2.28 8.28
CA ALA A 37 9.41 -1.39 9.36
C ALA A 37 10.04 -0.01 9.15
N PRO A 38 9.34 1.08 9.48
CA PRO A 38 7.93 1.11 9.90
C PRO A 38 6.98 0.89 8.72
N ILE A 39 5.80 0.35 9.01
CA ILE A 39 4.76 0.06 8.02
C ILE A 39 3.54 0.94 8.27
N PHE A 40 2.92 1.41 7.19
CA PHE A 40 1.58 1.99 7.20
C PHE A 40 0.70 1.20 6.24
N ASP A 41 -0.22 0.40 6.76
CA ASP A 41 -1.16 -0.38 5.95
C ASP A 41 -2.46 0.40 5.80
N THR A 42 -2.78 0.81 4.59
CA THR A 42 -3.96 1.63 4.33
C THR A 42 -5.27 0.89 4.57
N GLN A 43 -5.30 -0.45 4.47
CA GLN A 43 -6.50 -1.21 4.80
C GLN A 43 -6.78 -1.17 6.31
N VAL A 44 -5.74 -1.34 7.15
CA VAL A 44 -5.86 -1.24 8.60
C VAL A 44 -6.22 0.19 9.00
N ALA A 45 -5.55 1.18 8.43
CA ALA A 45 -5.84 2.59 8.69
C ALA A 45 -7.27 2.95 8.32
N ALA A 46 -7.78 2.43 7.19
CA ALA A 46 -9.15 2.67 6.75
C ALA A 46 -10.17 2.09 7.73
N SER A 47 -9.90 0.91 8.30
CA SER A 47 -10.81 0.33 9.31
C SER A 47 -10.88 1.21 10.56
N VAL A 48 -9.77 1.74 11.02
CA VAL A 48 -9.71 2.67 12.16
C VAL A 48 -10.46 3.97 11.85
N CYS A 49 -10.43 4.43 10.59
CA CYS A 49 -11.11 5.65 10.15
C CYS A 49 -12.60 5.45 9.82
N GLY A 50 -13.13 4.23 9.94
CA GLY A 50 -14.54 3.96 9.75
C GLY A 50 -14.95 3.55 8.33
N TYR A 51 -14.01 3.21 7.45
CA TYR A 51 -14.31 2.73 6.09
C TYR A 51 -14.70 1.24 6.05
N GLY A 52 -14.74 0.58 7.21
CA GLY A 52 -15.05 -0.84 7.32
C GLY A 52 -13.82 -1.73 7.37
N ASP A 53 -14.03 -2.96 7.84
CA ASP A 53 -12.96 -3.95 7.90
C ASP A 53 -12.70 -4.52 6.50
N SER A 54 -11.45 -4.69 6.13
CA SER A 54 -11.07 -5.34 4.87
C SER A 54 -11.58 -4.63 3.59
N VAL A 55 -11.66 -3.29 3.60
CA VAL A 55 -12.03 -2.53 2.40
C VAL A 55 -11.03 -2.82 1.27
N SER A 56 -11.53 -3.04 0.05
CA SER A 56 -10.65 -3.24 -1.10
C SER A 56 -9.95 -1.95 -1.49
N TYR A 57 -8.77 -2.08 -2.11
CA TYR A 57 -7.99 -0.94 -2.57
C TYR A 57 -8.79 -0.09 -3.58
N VAL A 58 -9.47 -0.74 -4.52
CA VAL A 58 -10.27 -0.06 -5.54
C VAL A 58 -11.38 0.79 -4.92
N ASN A 59 -12.12 0.21 -3.96
CA ASN A 59 -13.19 0.93 -3.28
C ASN A 59 -12.65 2.07 -2.42
N LEU A 60 -11.52 1.87 -1.75
CA LEU A 60 -10.91 2.89 -0.93
C LEU A 60 -10.43 4.08 -1.77
N VAL A 61 -9.78 3.82 -2.91
CA VAL A 61 -9.35 4.85 -3.85
C VAL A 61 -10.55 5.65 -4.35
N LYS A 62 -11.62 4.98 -4.74
CA LYS A 62 -12.84 5.64 -5.23
C LYS A 62 -13.47 6.52 -4.14
N ASP A 63 -13.58 6.01 -2.92
CA ASP A 63 -14.20 6.76 -1.81
C ASP A 63 -13.39 7.99 -1.41
N ILE A 64 -12.07 7.92 -1.48
CA ILE A 64 -11.19 9.02 -1.05
C ILE A 64 -10.91 10.01 -2.17
N THR A 65 -10.59 9.52 -3.37
CA THR A 65 -10.15 10.38 -4.49
C THR A 65 -11.21 10.61 -5.54
N GLY A 66 -12.26 9.80 -5.58
CA GLY A 66 -13.28 9.84 -6.62
C GLY A 66 -12.87 9.19 -7.93
N HIS A 67 -11.68 8.61 -7.99
CA HIS A 67 -11.17 7.97 -9.21
C HIS A 67 -11.49 6.47 -9.26
N ASP A 68 -11.88 6.00 -10.44
CA ASP A 68 -11.99 4.57 -10.71
C ASP A 68 -10.65 4.06 -11.25
N ILE A 69 -10.22 2.88 -10.78
CA ILE A 69 -9.00 2.26 -11.27
C ILE A 69 -9.32 1.43 -12.51
N ASP A 70 -8.60 1.67 -13.61
CA ASP A 70 -8.69 0.85 -14.80
C ASP A 70 -7.98 -0.49 -14.57
N LYS A 71 -8.76 -1.56 -14.51
CA LYS A 71 -8.24 -2.91 -14.26
C LYS A 71 -7.89 -3.68 -15.54
N SER A 72 -7.95 -3.06 -16.70
CA SER A 72 -7.78 -3.76 -17.98
C SER A 72 -6.40 -4.42 -18.12
N SER A 73 -5.37 -3.90 -17.47
CA SER A 73 -4.02 -4.47 -17.47
C SER A 73 -3.77 -5.52 -16.39
N ARG A 74 -4.75 -5.82 -15.55
CA ARG A 74 -4.61 -6.72 -14.40
C ARG A 74 -4.18 -8.13 -14.78
N PHE A 75 -4.68 -8.62 -15.90
CA PHE A 75 -4.46 -9.99 -16.36
C PHE A 75 -3.47 -10.08 -17.53
N THR A 76 -2.74 -9.02 -17.84
CA THR A 76 -1.69 -9.03 -18.86
C THR A 76 -0.45 -9.76 -18.35
N ASP A 77 0.42 -10.15 -19.27
CA ASP A 77 1.68 -10.83 -18.91
C ASP A 77 2.70 -9.81 -18.38
N TRP A 78 2.82 -9.76 -17.06
CA TRP A 78 3.75 -8.85 -16.37
C TRP A 78 5.20 -9.31 -16.37
N SER A 79 5.46 -10.57 -16.75
CA SER A 79 6.83 -11.08 -16.88
C SER A 79 7.52 -10.60 -18.16
N ARG A 80 6.74 -10.16 -19.14
CA ARG A 80 7.24 -9.72 -20.43
C ARG A 80 7.96 -8.36 -20.31
N ARG A 81 9.08 -8.24 -21.03
CA ARG A 81 9.84 -6.98 -21.11
C ARG A 81 10.08 -6.62 -22.57
N PRO A 82 10.04 -5.31 -22.94
CA PRO A 82 9.64 -4.18 -22.08
C PRO A 82 8.15 -4.18 -21.77
N LEU A 83 7.75 -3.52 -20.69
CA LEU A 83 6.34 -3.33 -20.35
C LEU A 83 5.67 -2.42 -21.38
N THR A 84 4.38 -2.68 -21.66
CA THR A 84 3.59 -1.82 -22.52
C THR A 84 3.29 -0.47 -21.84
N ASP A 85 2.98 0.56 -22.65
CA ASP A 85 2.59 1.86 -22.08
C ASP A 85 1.37 1.73 -21.17
N LYS A 86 0.42 0.87 -21.54
CA LYS A 86 -0.78 0.62 -20.74
C LYS A 86 -0.43 -0.02 -19.39
N GLN A 87 0.51 -0.96 -19.37
CA GLN A 87 1.01 -1.57 -18.14
C GLN A 87 1.72 -0.54 -17.26
N LEU A 88 2.54 0.33 -17.85
CA LEU A 88 3.24 1.39 -17.13
C LEU A 88 2.26 2.37 -16.48
N VAL A 89 1.21 2.77 -17.21
CA VAL A 89 0.17 3.66 -16.67
C VAL A 89 -0.57 2.99 -15.52
N TYR A 90 -0.90 1.71 -15.66
CA TYR A 90 -1.57 0.95 -14.60
C TYR A 90 -0.70 0.89 -13.33
N ALA A 91 0.56 0.53 -13.47
CA ALA A 91 1.48 0.41 -12.35
C ALA A 91 1.73 1.76 -11.66
N LEU A 92 1.89 2.82 -12.46
CA LEU A 92 2.09 4.18 -11.94
C LEU A 92 0.84 4.67 -11.19
N GLY A 93 -0.34 4.34 -11.69
CA GLY A 93 -1.60 4.66 -11.04
C GLY A 93 -1.72 4.06 -9.64
N ASP A 94 -1.26 2.81 -9.46
CA ASP A 94 -1.24 2.19 -8.14
C ASP A 94 -0.41 3.00 -7.14
N VAL A 95 0.75 3.48 -7.53
CA VAL A 95 1.62 4.28 -6.67
C VAL A 95 1.01 5.65 -6.37
N THR A 96 0.51 6.34 -7.40
CA THR A 96 -0.05 7.69 -7.25
C THR A 96 -1.29 7.69 -6.37
N HIS A 97 -2.20 6.75 -6.60
CA HIS A 97 -3.43 6.64 -5.80
C HIS A 97 -3.13 6.22 -4.36
N LEU A 98 -2.19 5.32 -4.15
CA LEU A 98 -1.79 4.89 -2.81
C LEU A 98 -1.21 6.06 -2.01
N ARG A 99 -0.43 6.92 -2.64
CA ARG A 99 0.10 8.13 -2.00
C ARG A 99 -1.02 9.06 -1.55
N ASP A 100 -2.02 9.28 -2.39
CA ASP A 100 -3.16 10.15 -2.06
C ASP A 100 -4.00 9.56 -0.94
N VAL A 101 -4.23 8.24 -0.96
CA VAL A 101 -4.92 7.51 0.10
C VAL A 101 -4.16 7.62 1.42
N TYR A 102 -2.86 7.43 1.40
CA TYR A 102 -2.02 7.55 2.57
C TYR A 102 -2.13 8.94 3.21
N ARG A 103 -2.01 9.99 2.40
CA ARG A 103 -2.08 11.37 2.88
C ARG A 103 -3.44 11.67 3.54
N HIS A 104 -4.52 11.22 2.89
CA HIS A 104 -5.87 11.42 3.41
C HIS A 104 -6.07 10.70 4.74
N LEU A 105 -5.72 9.42 4.82
CA LEU A 105 -5.89 8.62 6.02
C LEU A 105 -5.00 9.11 7.16
N ARG A 106 -3.77 9.49 6.86
CA ARG A 106 -2.84 10.04 7.85
C ARG A 106 -3.38 11.32 8.45
N SER A 107 -3.87 12.24 7.61
CA SER A 107 -4.48 13.48 8.04
C SER A 107 -5.70 13.24 8.93
N LYS A 108 -6.55 12.29 8.54
CA LYS A 108 -7.74 11.94 9.31
C LYS A 108 -7.41 11.31 10.65
N LEU A 109 -6.41 10.43 10.71
CA LEU A 109 -5.94 9.83 11.94
C LEU A 109 -5.38 10.88 12.90
N ASP A 110 -4.57 11.79 12.40
CA ASP A 110 -3.99 12.87 13.20
C ASP A 110 -5.09 13.79 13.75
N ALA A 111 -6.08 14.14 12.92
CA ALA A 111 -7.20 15.00 13.32
C ALA A 111 -8.10 14.35 14.37
N THR A 112 -8.24 13.02 14.36
CA THR A 112 -9.09 12.30 15.32
C THR A 112 -8.33 11.73 16.52
N GLY A 113 -7.01 11.86 16.54
CA GLY A 113 -6.18 11.34 17.63
C GLY A 113 -6.06 9.81 17.63
N ARG A 114 -6.33 9.15 16.50
CA ARG A 114 -6.34 7.68 16.41
C ARG A 114 -5.03 7.07 15.92
N THR A 115 -4.00 7.88 15.74
CA THR A 115 -2.70 7.40 15.25
C THR A 115 -2.09 6.34 16.16
N SER A 116 -2.24 6.48 17.49
CA SER A 116 -1.76 5.50 18.45
C SER A 116 -2.47 4.14 18.31
N TRP A 117 -3.76 4.14 17.98
CA TRP A 117 -4.51 2.91 17.74
C TRP A 117 -3.95 2.15 16.55
N LEU A 118 -3.60 2.88 15.49
CA LEU A 118 -3.02 2.30 14.29
C LEU A 118 -1.68 1.63 14.58
N SER A 119 -0.84 2.26 15.39
CA SER A 119 0.46 1.71 15.77
C SER A 119 0.33 0.37 16.48
N GLU A 120 -0.66 0.21 17.35
CA GLU A 120 -0.95 -1.05 18.02
C GLU A 120 -1.40 -2.13 17.03
N GLU A 121 -2.27 -1.78 16.09
CA GLU A 121 -2.77 -2.72 15.08
C GLU A 121 -1.68 -3.19 14.11
N MET A 122 -0.68 -2.36 13.86
CA MET A 122 0.41 -2.66 12.92
C MET A 122 1.65 -3.24 13.58
N ALA A 123 1.67 -3.27 14.89
CA ALA A 123 2.77 -3.90 15.63
C ALA A 123 2.67 -5.45 15.63
#